data_1f85c3d24d5f7535427577efac566ab7
#
_entry.id   1f85c3d24d5f7535427577efac566ab7
#
_cell.length_a   1.000
_cell.length_b   1.000
_cell.length_c   1.000
_cell.angle_alpha   90.00
_cell.angle_beta   90.00
_cell.angle_gamma   90.00
#
_symmetry.space_group_name_H-M   'P 1'
#
loop_
_entity.id
_entity.type
_entity.pdbx_description
1 polymer ?
#
loop_
_entity_poly.entity_id
_entity_poly.type
_entity_poly.pdbx_seq_one_letter_code
_entity_poly.pdbx_strand_id
1 'polypeptide(L)'
;MSKQLFFIALLPPIEIQEQVTTIKQYFAEVYDSKAALKSPPHITLQPPFNWEVERLGELKAILERFVRKQVAFSVNLDGFAVFAPRVIYVDVEHTESLLNIQKALMNELESELGIVHRVAKTRPFTPHMTVGFKDLSKENFQRAWAEFETKEFRADFQASGLTLHQFDQIEQKKWLVEAALPFSE
;
A
#
# COMPACT_ATOMS: atom_id res chain seq x y z
N MET A 1 24.27 -1.20 13.90
CA MET A 1 23.29 -0.42 13.13
C MET A 1 21.93 -1.09 13.24
N SER A 2 20.94 -0.34 13.73
CA SER A 2 19.60 -0.92 13.92
C SER A 2 18.80 -0.83 12.63
N LYS A 3 18.20 -1.96 12.21
CA LYS A 3 17.33 -2.00 11.02
C LYS A 3 15.88 -1.91 11.44
N GLN A 4 15.13 -1.10 10.73
CA GLN A 4 13.67 -0.98 10.85
C GLN A 4 13.01 -1.39 9.53
N LEU A 5 11.74 -1.77 9.63
CA LEU A 5 10.96 -2.18 8.48
C LEU A 5 10.15 -1.00 7.94
N PHE A 6 10.28 -0.74 6.64
CA PHE A 6 9.59 0.34 5.93
C PHE A 6 8.83 -0.18 4.72
N PHE A 7 7.81 0.52 4.27
CA PHE A 7 7.23 0.41 2.93
C PHE A 7 6.86 1.79 2.36
N ILE A 8 6.66 1.87 1.06
CA ILE A 8 6.28 3.12 0.37
C ILE A 8 4.96 2.91 -0.36
N ALA A 9 4.04 3.86 -0.20
CA ALA A 9 2.68 3.73 -0.70
C ALA A 9 2.07 5.06 -1.15
N LEU A 10 0.92 4.94 -1.84
CA LEU A 10 -0.04 6.02 -2.02
C LEU A 10 -1.12 5.91 -0.94
N LEU A 11 -1.43 7.03 -0.28
CA LEU A 11 -2.58 7.13 0.61
C LEU A 11 -3.72 7.85 -0.11
N PRO A 12 -4.95 7.32 -0.06
CA PRO A 12 -6.12 8.08 -0.49
C PRO A 12 -6.43 9.21 0.51
N PRO A 13 -7.29 10.18 0.14
CA PRO A 13 -7.82 11.18 1.06
C PRO A 13 -8.53 10.54 2.25
N ILE A 14 -8.67 11.33 3.32
CA ILE A 14 -9.22 10.83 4.60
C ILE A 14 -10.62 10.23 4.46
N GLU A 15 -11.46 10.79 3.61
CA GLU A 15 -12.82 10.32 3.37
C GLU A 15 -12.85 8.91 2.79
N ILE A 16 -11.92 8.58 1.89
CA ILE A 16 -11.78 7.24 1.34
C ILE A 16 -11.10 6.31 2.36
N GLN A 17 -10.13 6.82 3.12
CA GLN A 17 -9.52 6.03 4.21
C GLN A 17 -10.56 5.59 5.23
N GLU A 18 -11.49 6.45 5.62
CA GLU A 18 -12.57 6.13 6.56
C GLU A 18 -13.51 5.06 6.00
N GLN A 19 -13.91 5.16 4.73
CA GLN A 19 -14.75 4.16 4.07
C GLN A 19 -14.07 2.78 4.04
N VAL A 20 -12.81 2.72 3.63
CA VAL A 20 -12.06 1.46 3.54
C VAL A 20 -11.74 0.92 4.94
N THR A 21 -11.46 1.78 5.91
CA THR A 21 -11.27 1.37 7.32
C THR A 21 -12.53 0.71 7.88
N THR A 22 -13.71 1.23 7.56
CA THR A 22 -14.99 0.60 7.94
C THR A 22 -15.10 -0.83 7.38
N ILE A 23 -14.67 -1.04 6.14
CA ILE A 23 -14.62 -2.38 5.53
C ILE A 23 -13.62 -3.27 6.27
N LYS A 24 -12.42 -2.78 6.60
CA LYS A 24 -11.42 -3.54 7.38
C LYS A 24 -11.95 -3.93 8.77
N GLN A 25 -12.69 -3.04 9.43
CA GLN A 25 -13.35 -3.33 10.72
C GLN A 25 -14.39 -4.43 10.57
N TYR A 26 -15.19 -4.38 9.50
CA TYR A 26 -16.14 -5.43 9.18
C TYR A 26 -15.44 -6.79 8.98
N PHE A 27 -14.31 -6.82 8.27
CA PHE A 27 -13.49 -8.04 8.13
C PHE A 27 -12.96 -8.54 9.48
N ALA A 28 -12.58 -7.65 10.38
CA ALA A 28 -12.13 -8.03 11.72
C ALA A 28 -13.25 -8.65 12.57
N GLU A 29 -14.45 -8.09 12.49
CA GLU A 29 -15.61 -8.50 13.31
C GLU A 29 -16.27 -9.78 12.77
N VAL A 30 -16.44 -9.88 11.45
CA VAL A 30 -17.23 -10.95 10.81
C VAL A 30 -16.36 -12.12 10.35
N TYR A 31 -15.13 -11.85 9.92
CA TYR A 31 -14.23 -12.85 9.33
C TYR A 31 -12.93 -13.04 10.12
N ASP A 32 -12.83 -12.47 11.33
CA ASP A 32 -11.67 -12.57 12.24
C ASP A 32 -10.33 -12.20 11.57
N SER A 33 -10.36 -11.27 10.63
CA SER A 33 -9.17 -10.77 9.92
C SER A 33 -8.86 -9.34 10.37
N LYS A 34 -7.86 -9.19 11.23
CA LYS A 34 -7.45 -7.91 11.88
C LYS A 34 -6.16 -7.34 11.32
N ALA A 35 -5.40 -8.12 10.56
CA ALA A 35 -4.07 -7.73 10.11
C ALA A 35 -4.07 -6.47 9.25
N ALA A 36 -5.11 -6.25 8.45
CA ALA A 36 -5.24 -5.06 7.61
C ALA A 36 -5.42 -3.75 8.41
N LEU A 37 -5.88 -3.84 9.67
CA LEU A 37 -6.02 -2.68 10.56
C LEU A 37 -4.68 -2.16 11.11
N LYS A 38 -3.57 -2.88 10.88
CA LYS A 38 -2.23 -2.46 11.31
C LYS A 38 -1.64 -1.33 10.46
N SER A 39 -2.28 -0.99 9.35
CA SER A 39 -1.89 0.13 8.47
C SER A 39 -3.12 0.90 8.02
N PRO A 40 -3.00 2.21 7.70
CA PRO A 40 -4.07 2.92 7.02
C PRO A 40 -4.33 2.28 5.65
N PRO A 41 -5.53 2.48 5.05
CA PRO A 41 -5.78 2.08 3.67
C PRO A 41 -4.75 2.71 2.73
N HIS A 42 -4.11 1.90 1.88
CA HIS A 42 -3.02 2.35 1.02
C HIS A 42 -2.85 1.45 -0.20
N ILE A 43 -2.19 1.97 -1.22
CA ILE A 43 -1.71 1.21 -2.37
C ILE A 43 -0.20 1.11 -2.26
N THR A 44 0.32 -0.08 -2.02
CA THR A 44 1.76 -0.31 -1.89
C THR A 44 2.45 -0.18 -3.23
N LEU A 45 3.47 0.68 -3.32
CA LEU A 45 4.35 0.79 -4.48
C LEU A 45 5.68 0.03 -4.28
N GLN A 46 6.27 0.16 -3.09
CA GLN A 46 7.42 -0.62 -2.66
C GLN A 46 7.04 -1.42 -1.41
N PRO A 47 6.97 -2.77 -1.50
CA PRO A 47 6.65 -3.62 -0.36
C PRO A 47 7.71 -3.54 0.74
N PRO A 48 7.40 -4.09 1.94
CA PRO A 48 8.26 -3.97 3.10
C PRO A 48 9.71 -4.35 2.84
N PHE A 49 10.63 -3.48 3.27
CA PHE A 49 12.06 -3.66 3.20
C PHE A 49 12.72 -3.19 4.49
N ASN A 50 13.87 -3.78 4.84
CA ASN A 50 14.66 -3.35 5.99
C ASN A 50 15.61 -2.23 5.58
N TRP A 51 15.69 -1.18 6.40
CA TRP A 51 16.63 -0.07 6.23
C TRP A 51 17.27 0.33 7.54
N GLU A 52 18.51 0.80 7.50
CA GLU A 52 19.24 1.27 8.67
C GLU A 52 18.71 2.62 9.13
N VAL A 53 18.35 2.74 10.40
CA VAL A 53 17.77 3.98 10.96
C VAL A 53 18.74 5.15 10.83
N GLU A 54 20.02 4.88 10.97
CA GLU A 54 21.11 5.87 10.83
C GLU A 54 21.20 6.44 9.40
N ARG A 55 20.69 5.69 8.41
CA ARG A 55 20.63 6.09 7.00
C ARG A 55 19.24 6.56 6.55
N LEU A 56 18.32 6.78 7.47
CA LEU A 56 16.96 7.23 7.13
C LEU A 56 16.95 8.56 6.36
N GLY A 57 17.87 9.48 6.70
CA GLY A 57 18.03 10.75 5.98
C GLY A 57 18.39 10.57 4.50
N GLU A 58 19.23 9.59 4.18
CA GLU A 58 19.57 9.24 2.79
C GLU A 58 18.36 8.72 2.02
N LEU A 59 17.60 7.80 2.62
CA LEU A 59 16.35 7.29 2.03
C LEU A 59 15.35 8.43 1.75
N LYS A 60 15.13 9.31 2.72
CA LYS A 60 14.24 10.47 2.56
C LYS A 60 14.72 11.41 1.45
N ALA A 61 16.01 11.72 1.38
CA ALA A 61 16.56 12.60 0.35
C ALA A 61 16.37 12.04 -1.07
N ILE A 62 16.55 10.73 -1.26
CA ILE A 62 16.28 10.07 -2.54
C ILE A 62 14.79 10.13 -2.90
N LEU A 63 13.91 9.86 -1.95
CA LEU A 63 12.46 9.95 -2.18
C LEU A 63 12.01 11.38 -2.48
N GLU A 64 12.54 12.38 -1.78
CA GLU A 64 12.27 13.81 -2.06
C GLU A 64 12.71 14.21 -3.48
N ARG A 65 13.88 13.75 -3.92
CA ARG A 65 14.36 13.95 -5.28
C ARG A 65 13.46 13.27 -6.31
N PHE A 66 12.99 12.06 -6.01
CA PHE A 66 12.09 11.30 -6.87
C PHE A 66 10.74 12.01 -7.04
N VAL A 67 10.09 12.43 -5.94
CA VAL A 67 8.75 13.03 -5.99
C VAL A 67 8.73 14.40 -6.68
N ARG A 68 9.83 15.14 -6.67
CA ARG A 68 9.96 16.41 -7.41
C ARG A 68 9.84 16.27 -8.93
N LYS A 69 10.02 15.07 -9.45
CA LYS A 69 9.89 14.75 -10.88
C LYS A 69 8.50 14.19 -11.23
N GLN A 70 7.64 14.01 -10.24
CA GLN A 70 6.31 13.46 -10.42
C GLN A 70 5.25 14.54 -10.41
N VAL A 71 4.14 14.28 -11.09
CA VAL A 71 2.94 15.11 -11.11
C VAL A 71 1.75 14.31 -10.60
N ALA A 72 0.74 15.02 -10.10
CA ALA A 72 -0.49 14.36 -9.63
C ALA A 72 -1.20 13.62 -10.77
N PHE A 73 -1.81 12.48 -10.44
CA PHE A 73 -2.57 11.66 -11.38
C PHE A 73 -3.79 11.02 -10.70
N SER A 74 -4.79 10.70 -11.52
CA SER A 74 -6.01 10.07 -11.03
C SER A 74 -5.80 8.60 -10.69
N VAL A 75 -6.37 8.18 -9.56
CA VAL A 75 -6.47 6.78 -9.14
C VAL A 75 -7.95 6.44 -8.99
N ASN A 76 -8.39 5.35 -9.62
CA ASN A 76 -9.76 4.88 -9.60
C ASN A 76 -9.84 3.55 -8.87
N LEU A 77 -10.82 3.46 -7.95
CA LEU A 77 -11.14 2.26 -7.18
C LEU A 77 -12.50 1.75 -7.68
N ASP A 78 -12.60 0.45 -8.03
CA ASP A 78 -13.85 -0.12 -8.54
C ASP A 78 -14.01 -1.59 -8.10
N GLY A 79 -14.88 -1.81 -7.13
CA GLY A 79 -15.21 -3.13 -6.62
C GLY A 79 -14.11 -3.78 -5.81
N PHE A 80 -14.15 -5.10 -5.77
CA PHE A 80 -13.23 -5.95 -5.00
C PHE A 80 -12.61 -7.04 -5.88
N ALA A 81 -11.42 -7.46 -5.52
CA ALA A 81 -10.73 -8.57 -6.17
C ALA A 81 -9.90 -9.36 -5.13
N VAL A 82 -9.26 -10.41 -5.56
CA VAL A 82 -8.57 -11.34 -4.66
C VAL A 82 -7.21 -11.76 -5.16
N PHE A 83 -6.33 -12.04 -4.20
CA PHE A 83 -5.22 -12.98 -4.38
C PHE A 83 -5.56 -14.24 -3.59
N ALA A 84 -6.23 -15.17 -4.26
CA ALA A 84 -6.71 -16.40 -3.63
C ALA A 84 -5.54 -17.25 -3.10
N PRO A 85 -5.69 -17.94 -1.98
CA PRO A 85 -6.89 -18.07 -1.15
C PRO A 85 -6.85 -17.23 0.14
N ARG A 86 -6.17 -16.08 0.18
CA ARG A 86 -5.87 -15.39 1.44
C ARG A 86 -6.09 -13.89 1.45
N VAL A 87 -6.17 -13.23 0.30
CA VAL A 87 -6.21 -11.76 0.24
C VAL A 87 -7.46 -11.31 -0.50
N ILE A 88 -8.20 -10.40 0.14
CA ILE A 88 -9.30 -9.64 -0.47
C ILE A 88 -8.94 -8.16 -0.40
N TYR A 89 -9.12 -7.45 -1.49
CA TYR A 89 -8.76 -6.06 -1.61
C TYR A 89 -9.77 -5.25 -2.42
N VAL A 90 -9.80 -3.95 -2.20
CA VAL A 90 -10.46 -3.00 -3.11
C VAL A 90 -9.64 -2.96 -4.39
N ASP A 91 -10.30 -3.19 -5.52
CA ASP A 91 -9.64 -3.22 -6.83
C ASP A 91 -9.26 -1.81 -7.28
N VAL A 92 -8.12 -1.70 -7.93
CA VAL A 92 -7.54 -0.43 -8.39
C VAL A 92 -7.33 -0.52 -9.88
N GLU A 93 -7.82 0.46 -10.63
CA GLU A 93 -7.61 0.50 -12.07
C GLU A 93 -6.12 0.57 -12.43
N HIS A 94 -5.68 -0.27 -13.35
CA HIS A 94 -4.30 -0.34 -13.83
C HIS A 94 -4.00 0.77 -14.84
N THR A 95 -4.01 2.02 -14.39
CA THR A 95 -3.69 3.15 -15.27
C THR A 95 -2.20 3.19 -15.60
N GLU A 96 -1.86 3.70 -16.77
CA GLU A 96 -0.47 3.84 -17.21
C GLU A 96 0.35 4.70 -16.22
N SER A 97 -0.22 5.78 -15.69
CA SER A 97 0.43 6.65 -14.72
C SER A 97 0.80 5.89 -13.43
N LEU A 98 -0.13 5.08 -12.90
CA LEU A 98 0.10 4.30 -11.70
C LEU A 98 1.17 3.21 -11.92
N LEU A 99 1.11 2.52 -13.04
CA LEU A 99 2.10 1.50 -13.37
C LEU A 99 3.50 2.09 -13.60
N ASN A 100 3.57 3.25 -14.25
CA ASN A 100 4.83 3.94 -14.55
C ASN A 100 5.49 4.48 -13.28
N ILE A 101 4.74 5.10 -12.35
CA ILE A 101 5.34 5.61 -11.11
C ILE A 101 5.88 4.48 -10.24
N GLN A 102 5.19 3.34 -10.16
CA GLN A 102 5.68 2.17 -9.42
C GLN A 102 6.99 1.66 -10.02
N LYS A 103 7.04 1.50 -11.34
CA LYS A 103 8.25 1.04 -12.04
C LYS A 103 9.42 2.02 -11.89
N ALA A 104 9.15 3.32 -12.01
CA ALA A 104 10.17 4.36 -11.83
C ALA A 104 10.71 4.40 -10.41
N LEU A 105 9.83 4.29 -9.39
CA LEU A 105 10.24 4.23 -7.99
C LEU A 105 11.10 3.00 -7.69
N MET A 106 10.70 1.84 -8.18
CA MET A 106 11.45 0.59 -8.01
C MET A 106 12.87 0.72 -8.60
N ASN A 107 12.99 1.30 -9.80
CA ASN A 107 14.28 1.50 -10.47
C ASN A 107 15.17 2.51 -9.70
N GLU A 108 14.61 3.62 -9.22
CA GLU A 108 15.34 4.62 -8.43
C GLU A 108 15.87 4.02 -7.12
N LEU A 109 15.03 3.28 -6.38
CA LEU A 109 15.43 2.64 -5.13
C LEU A 109 16.50 1.57 -5.34
N GLU A 110 16.42 0.79 -6.41
CA GLU A 110 17.44 -0.21 -6.72
C GLU A 110 18.77 0.43 -7.11
N SER A 111 18.75 1.43 -8.01
CA SER A 111 19.97 2.06 -8.51
C SER A 111 20.69 2.91 -7.47
N GLU A 112 19.95 3.65 -6.64
CA GLU A 112 20.53 4.60 -5.69
C GLU A 112 20.83 3.99 -4.30
N LEU A 113 19.99 3.04 -3.88
CA LEU A 113 20.04 2.51 -2.51
C LEU A 113 20.21 0.98 -2.43
N GLY A 114 20.20 0.28 -3.57
CA GLY A 114 20.28 -1.18 -3.59
C GLY A 114 19.03 -1.88 -3.01
N ILE A 115 17.92 -1.16 -2.88
CA ILE A 115 16.65 -1.73 -2.41
C ILE A 115 15.97 -2.43 -3.59
N VAL A 116 15.99 -3.76 -3.59
CA VAL A 116 15.50 -4.58 -4.69
C VAL A 116 14.11 -5.13 -4.41
N HIS A 117 13.16 -4.82 -5.29
CA HIS A 117 11.85 -5.47 -5.30
C HIS A 117 11.88 -6.74 -6.17
N ARG A 118 12.28 -7.86 -5.58
CA ARG A 118 12.51 -9.13 -6.32
C ARG A 118 11.28 -9.65 -7.04
N VAL A 119 10.09 -9.53 -6.43
CA VAL A 119 8.84 -10.02 -7.02
C VAL A 119 8.45 -9.23 -8.27
N ALA A 120 8.70 -7.93 -8.30
CA ALA A 120 8.41 -7.09 -9.46
C ALA A 120 9.25 -7.45 -10.69
N LYS A 121 10.37 -8.16 -10.50
CA LYS A 121 11.20 -8.66 -11.62
C LYS A 121 10.60 -9.88 -12.31
N THR A 122 9.67 -10.57 -11.67
CA THR A 122 9.08 -11.83 -12.15
C THR A 122 7.58 -11.78 -12.37
N ARG A 123 6.90 -10.79 -11.82
CA ARG A 123 5.45 -10.62 -11.90
C ARG A 123 5.08 -9.18 -12.21
N PRO A 124 4.03 -8.94 -13.02
CA PRO A 124 3.51 -7.60 -13.24
C PRO A 124 2.98 -7.01 -11.93
N PHE A 125 3.08 -5.69 -11.81
CA PHE A 125 2.50 -4.96 -10.69
C PHE A 125 0.97 -5.00 -10.77
N THR A 126 0.34 -5.45 -9.70
CA THR A 126 -1.12 -5.44 -9.52
C THR A 126 -1.45 -4.49 -8.38
N PRO A 127 -1.83 -3.23 -8.67
CA PRO A 127 -2.20 -2.27 -7.63
C PRO A 127 -3.45 -2.76 -6.89
N HIS A 128 -3.44 -2.63 -5.55
CA HIS A 128 -4.53 -3.10 -4.71
C HIS A 128 -4.54 -2.38 -3.37
N MET A 129 -5.72 -2.31 -2.74
CA MET A 129 -5.89 -1.75 -1.40
C MET A 129 -6.52 -2.81 -0.49
N THR A 130 -5.70 -3.48 0.30
CA THR A 130 -6.05 -4.68 1.07
C THR A 130 -7.06 -4.38 2.18
N VAL A 131 -8.08 -5.22 2.29
CA VAL A 131 -9.06 -5.19 3.39
C VAL A 131 -9.05 -6.44 4.27
N GLY A 132 -8.58 -7.58 3.74
CA GLY A 132 -8.41 -8.81 4.50
C GLY A 132 -7.22 -9.62 3.96
N PHE A 133 -6.33 -10.08 4.83
CA PHE A 133 -5.18 -10.90 4.44
C PHE A 133 -4.49 -11.52 5.67
N LYS A 134 -3.52 -12.39 5.42
CA LYS A 134 -2.56 -12.94 6.38
C LYS A 134 -3.21 -13.80 7.49
N ASP A 135 -4.12 -13.24 8.28
CA ASP A 135 -4.90 -13.89 9.33
C ASP A 135 -6.31 -14.32 8.87
N LEU A 136 -6.65 -14.07 7.60
CA LEU A 136 -7.89 -14.54 6.99
C LEU A 136 -7.78 -16.05 6.72
N SER A 137 -8.57 -16.85 7.43
CA SER A 137 -8.60 -18.31 7.22
C SER A 137 -9.17 -18.65 5.85
N LYS A 138 -8.85 -19.84 5.33
CA LYS A 138 -9.38 -20.30 4.03
C LYS A 138 -10.90 -20.36 4.02
N GLU A 139 -11.52 -20.79 5.11
CA GLU A 139 -12.98 -20.84 5.26
C GLU A 139 -13.58 -19.43 5.26
N ASN A 140 -13.01 -18.52 6.07
CA ASN A 140 -13.48 -17.14 6.11
C ASN A 140 -13.20 -16.39 4.82
N PHE A 141 -12.11 -16.71 4.10
CA PHE A 141 -11.88 -16.18 2.76
C PHE A 141 -13.02 -16.56 1.80
N GLN A 142 -13.45 -17.82 1.77
CA GLN A 142 -14.55 -18.27 0.91
C GLN A 142 -15.87 -17.58 1.26
N ARG A 143 -16.17 -17.46 2.55
CA ARG A 143 -17.37 -16.73 3.03
C ARG A 143 -17.33 -15.25 2.67
N ALA A 144 -16.21 -14.60 2.92
CA ALA A 144 -16.03 -13.18 2.62
C ALA A 144 -16.07 -12.91 1.11
N TRP A 145 -15.43 -13.75 0.30
CA TRP A 145 -15.45 -13.57 -1.14
C TRP A 145 -16.85 -13.74 -1.73
N ALA A 146 -17.60 -14.73 -1.30
CA ALA A 146 -19.00 -14.91 -1.71
C ALA A 146 -19.88 -13.66 -1.43
N GLU A 147 -19.57 -12.89 -0.38
CA GLU A 147 -20.25 -11.64 -0.08
C GLU A 147 -19.70 -10.47 -0.91
N PHE A 148 -18.39 -10.36 -1.07
CA PHE A 148 -17.73 -9.17 -1.62
C PHE A 148 -17.55 -9.20 -3.16
N GLU A 149 -17.58 -10.37 -3.82
CA GLU A 149 -17.34 -10.47 -5.27
C GLU A 149 -18.33 -9.66 -6.12
N THR A 150 -19.55 -9.43 -5.61
CA THR A 150 -20.60 -8.65 -6.28
C THR A 150 -20.91 -7.32 -5.60
N LYS A 151 -20.18 -7.00 -4.51
CA LYS A 151 -20.41 -5.77 -3.77
C LYS A 151 -19.84 -4.57 -4.52
N GLU A 152 -20.62 -3.52 -4.64
CA GLU A 152 -20.19 -2.30 -5.29
C GLU A 152 -19.33 -1.45 -4.31
N PHE A 153 -18.23 -0.93 -4.84
CA PHE A 153 -17.42 0.11 -4.21
C PHE A 153 -16.83 0.95 -5.32
N ARG A 154 -17.04 2.25 -5.30
CA ARG A 154 -16.46 3.18 -6.27
C ARG A 154 -15.96 4.42 -5.56
N ALA A 155 -14.73 4.78 -5.85
CA ALA A 155 -14.11 6.02 -5.41
C ALA A 155 -12.99 6.39 -6.37
N ASP A 156 -12.70 7.68 -6.45
CA ASP A 156 -11.56 8.19 -7.19
C ASP A 156 -10.86 9.29 -6.40
N PHE A 157 -9.57 9.46 -6.61
CA PHE A 157 -8.80 10.52 -5.99
C PHE A 157 -7.58 10.90 -6.82
N GLN A 158 -7.06 12.10 -6.56
CA GLN A 158 -5.78 12.53 -7.11
C GLN A 158 -4.65 12.07 -6.19
N ALA A 159 -3.78 11.18 -6.68
CA ALA A 159 -2.53 10.87 -6.01
C ALA A 159 -1.59 12.07 -6.18
N SER A 160 -1.26 12.73 -5.09
CA SER A 160 -0.47 13.96 -5.07
C SER A 160 0.83 13.84 -4.25
N GLY A 161 1.22 12.63 -3.88
CA GLY A 161 2.44 12.38 -3.13
C GLY A 161 2.62 10.91 -2.80
N LEU A 162 3.79 10.57 -2.28
CA LEU A 162 4.11 9.28 -1.69
C LEU A 162 4.11 9.39 -0.16
N THR A 163 3.94 8.26 0.50
CA THR A 163 4.15 8.15 1.95
C THR A 163 5.15 7.04 2.24
N LEU A 164 6.12 7.35 3.12
CA LEU A 164 7.01 6.37 3.71
C LEU A 164 6.42 5.93 5.04
N HIS A 165 6.23 4.63 5.22
CA HIS A 165 5.71 4.05 6.45
C HIS A 165 6.79 3.26 7.16
N GLN A 166 6.84 3.38 8.48
CA GLN A 166 7.71 2.61 9.37
C GLN A 166 6.86 1.71 10.26
N PHE A 167 7.30 0.48 10.48
CA PHE A 167 6.64 -0.42 11.42
C PHE A 167 7.11 -0.15 12.84
N ASP A 168 6.19 0.30 13.71
CA ASP A 168 6.43 0.41 15.14
C ASP A 168 6.36 -0.97 15.81
N GLN A 169 7.52 -1.50 16.16
CA GLN A 169 7.63 -2.83 16.79
C GLN A 169 7.39 -2.80 18.31
N ILE A 170 7.50 -1.64 18.94
CA ILE A 170 7.60 -1.53 20.40
C ILE A 170 6.23 -1.24 21.01
N GLU A 171 5.61 -0.13 20.62
CA GLU A 171 4.42 0.38 21.32
C GLU A 171 3.11 -0.07 20.66
N GLN A 172 2.90 0.27 19.41
CA GLN A 172 1.61 0.09 18.76
C GLN A 172 1.52 -1.17 17.90
N LYS A 173 2.64 -1.75 17.51
CA LYS A 173 2.71 -2.87 16.54
C LYS A 173 1.92 -2.60 15.25
N LYS A 174 2.03 -1.38 14.76
CA LYS A 174 1.34 -0.82 13.59
C LYS A 174 2.31 -0.10 12.67
N TRP A 175 1.85 0.14 11.45
CA TRP A 175 2.53 0.97 10.49
C TRP A 175 2.17 2.43 10.72
N LEU A 176 3.18 3.27 10.92
CA LEU A 176 3.04 4.70 11.11
C LEU A 176 3.62 5.43 9.90
N VAL A 177 3.03 6.58 9.56
CA VAL A 177 3.58 7.45 8.52
C VAL A 177 4.83 8.13 9.06
N GLU A 178 5.99 7.80 8.49
CA GLU A 178 7.28 8.39 8.81
C GLU A 178 7.52 9.68 8.03
N ALA A 179 7.08 9.74 6.78
CA ALA A 179 7.17 10.93 5.95
C ALA A 179 6.06 10.98 4.91
N ALA A 180 5.51 12.17 4.68
CA ALA A 180 4.66 12.50 3.55
C ALA A 180 5.47 13.33 2.55
N LEU A 181 5.48 12.92 1.29
CA LEU A 181 6.36 13.42 0.25
C LEU A 181 5.50 13.90 -0.94
N PRO A 182 5.11 15.19 -0.98
CA PRO A 182 4.24 15.71 -2.03
C PRO A 182 4.95 15.72 -3.40
N PHE A 183 4.18 15.51 -4.46
CA PHE A 183 4.64 15.72 -5.84
C PHE A 183 4.82 17.20 -6.13
N SER A 184 5.52 17.51 -7.21
CA SER A 184 5.59 18.89 -7.71
C SER A 184 4.22 19.37 -8.21
N GLU A 185 3.94 20.65 -8.02
CA GLU A 185 2.77 21.34 -8.57
C GLU A 185 2.81 21.44 -10.09
#